data_b70c348da55fdbfa16a68b6665d01605
#
_entry.id   b70c348da55fdbfa16a68b6665d01605
#
_cell.length_a   1.000
_cell.length_b   1.000
_cell.length_c   1.000
_cell.angle_alpha   90.00
_cell.angle_beta   90.00
_cell.angle_gamma   90.00
#
_symmetry.space_group_name_H-M   'P 1'
#
loop_
_entity.id
_entity.type
_entity.pdbx_description
1 polymer ?
#
loop_
_entity_poly.entity_id
_entity_poly.type
_entity_poly.pdbx_seq_one_letter_code
_entity_poly.pdbx_strand_id
1 'polypeptide(L)' 'METDLLYSEIERLKRENYKLTITVEAYKEKESEIEKLRDTYKNLVEETKGLRDIAKEELESYRALFSEYQEYLNKVK' A
#
# COMPACT_ATOMS: atom_id res chain seq x y z
N MET A 1 -16.05 -53.55 -14.80
CA MET A 1 -16.44 -52.89 -13.54
C MET A 1 -15.32 -52.13 -12.87
N GLU A 2 -14.13 -52.73 -12.66
CA GLU A 2 -12.98 -52.00 -12.11
C GLU A 2 -12.51 -50.88 -13.02
N THR A 3 -12.57 -51.09 -14.34
CA THR A 3 -12.20 -50.08 -15.33
C THR A 3 -13.10 -48.86 -15.28
N ASP A 4 -14.41 -49.06 -15.07
CA ASP A 4 -15.37 -47.94 -14.98
C ASP A 4 -15.16 -47.12 -13.72
N LEU A 5 -14.80 -47.77 -12.61
CA LEU A 5 -14.48 -47.06 -11.36
C LEU A 5 -13.20 -46.24 -11.51
N LEU A 6 -12.21 -46.80 -12.20
CA LEU A 6 -10.94 -46.07 -12.48
C LEU A 6 -11.21 -44.86 -13.39
N TYR A 7 -12.02 -44.99 -14.40
CA TYR A 7 -12.39 -43.88 -15.28
C TYR A 7 -13.13 -42.78 -14.53
N SER A 8 -14.08 -43.15 -13.67
CA SER A 8 -14.80 -42.19 -12.83
C SER A 8 -13.86 -41.44 -11.89
N GLU A 9 -12.89 -42.15 -11.30
CA GLU A 9 -11.89 -41.58 -10.41
C GLU A 9 -10.97 -40.61 -11.15
N ILE A 10 -10.51 -40.98 -12.35
CA ILE A 10 -9.68 -40.12 -13.18
C ILE A 10 -10.42 -38.83 -13.54
N GLU A 11 -11.67 -38.94 -13.95
CA GLU A 11 -12.47 -37.75 -14.29
C GLU A 11 -12.72 -36.85 -13.10
N ARG A 12 -12.99 -37.45 -11.94
CA ARG A 12 -13.13 -36.69 -10.70
C ARG A 12 -11.86 -35.89 -10.37
N LEU A 13 -10.71 -36.54 -10.45
CA LEU A 13 -9.42 -35.90 -10.19
C LEU A 13 -9.11 -34.79 -11.19
N LYS A 14 -9.44 -34.99 -12.45
CA LYS A 14 -9.28 -33.95 -13.49
C LYS A 14 -10.12 -32.73 -13.17
N ARG A 15 -11.36 -32.92 -12.74
CA ARG A 15 -12.25 -31.81 -12.36
C ARG A 15 -11.75 -31.07 -11.13
N GLU A 16 -11.28 -31.81 -10.13
CA GLU A 16 -10.70 -31.20 -8.92
C GLU A 16 -9.44 -30.42 -9.26
N ASN A 17 -8.56 -30.98 -10.11
CA ASN A 17 -7.34 -30.28 -10.53
C ASN A 17 -7.67 -29.00 -11.29
N TYR A 18 -8.66 -29.03 -12.16
CA TYR A 18 -9.12 -27.85 -12.88
C TYR A 18 -9.61 -26.77 -11.94
N LYS A 19 -10.44 -27.15 -10.97
CA LYS A 19 -10.95 -26.20 -9.96
C LYS A 19 -9.82 -25.60 -9.13
N LEU A 20 -8.87 -26.43 -8.72
CA LEU A 20 -7.72 -25.97 -7.94
C LEU A 20 -6.84 -25.02 -8.75
N THR A 21 -6.65 -25.30 -10.03
CA THR A 21 -5.88 -24.44 -10.93
C THR A 21 -6.51 -23.05 -11.02
N ILE A 22 -7.83 -22.99 -11.23
CA ILE A 22 -8.56 -21.72 -11.29
C ILE A 22 -8.46 -20.98 -9.97
N THR A 23 -8.57 -21.67 -8.85
CA THR A 23 -8.46 -21.08 -7.52
C THR A 23 -7.06 -20.49 -7.28
N VAL A 24 -6.02 -21.23 -7.64
CA VAL A 24 -4.64 -20.78 -7.52
C VAL A 24 -4.40 -19.53 -8.37
N GLU A 25 -4.88 -19.51 -9.60
CA GLU A 25 -4.77 -18.37 -10.49
C GLU A 25 -5.45 -17.13 -9.92
N ALA A 26 -6.65 -17.31 -9.35
CA ALA A 26 -7.39 -16.22 -8.71
C ALA A 26 -6.64 -15.66 -7.50
N TYR A 27 -6.03 -16.51 -6.68
CA TYR A 27 -5.20 -16.08 -5.56
C TYR A 27 -3.95 -15.33 -6.01
N LYS A 28 -3.32 -15.76 -7.08
CA LYS A 28 -2.15 -15.07 -7.65
C LYS A 28 -2.50 -13.66 -8.13
N GLU A 29 -3.66 -13.51 -8.79
CA GLU A 29 -4.14 -12.19 -9.20
C GLU A 29 -4.38 -11.27 -8.01
N LYS A 30 -5.02 -11.79 -6.96
CA LYS A 30 -5.25 -11.03 -5.72
C LYS A 30 -3.96 -10.64 -5.04
N GLU A 31 -2.99 -11.54 -5.00
CA GLU A 31 -1.67 -11.27 -4.44
C GLU A 31 -0.98 -10.13 -5.18
N SER A 32 -1.04 -10.15 -6.51
CA SER A 32 -0.47 -9.09 -7.35
C SER A 32 -1.16 -7.73 -7.09
N GLU A 33 -2.48 -7.72 -6.94
CA GLU A 33 -3.24 -6.51 -6.61
C GLU A 33 -2.84 -5.96 -5.23
N ILE A 34 -2.66 -6.84 -4.25
CA ILE A 34 -2.24 -6.46 -2.90
C ILE A 34 -0.84 -5.85 -2.92
N GLU A 35 0.07 -6.39 -3.71
CA GLU A 35 1.42 -5.83 -3.87
C GLU A 35 1.38 -4.43 -4.47
N LYS A 36 0.56 -4.21 -5.49
CA LYS A 36 0.37 -2.89 -6.10
C LYS A 36 -0.20 -1.88 -5.11
N LEU A 37 -1.19 -2.29 -4.33
CA LEU A 37 -1.78 -1.45 -3.29
C LEU A 37 -0.77 -1.11 -2.20
N ARG A 38 0.07 -2.06 -1.83
CA ARG A 38 1.14 -1.86 -0.85
C ARG A 38 2.14 -0.82 -1.33
N ASP A 39 2.55 -0.91 -2.59
CA ASP A 39 3.49 0.03 -3.19
C ASP A 39 2.89 1.44 -3.27
N THR A 40 1.63 1.54 -3.68
CA THR A 40 0.91 2.81 -3.71
C THR A 40 0.82 3.44 -2.32
N TYR A 41 0.47 2.65 -1.32
CA TYR A 41 0.39 3.10 0.07
C TYR A 41 1.74 3.60 0.58
N LYS A 42 2.79 2.86 0.29
CA LYS A 42 4.16 3.22 0.67
C LYS A 42 4.56 4.57 0.07
N ASN A 43 4.26 4.78 -1.21
CA ASN A 43 4.54 6.05 -1.89
C ASN A 43 3.75 7.21 -1.26
N LEU A 44 2.48 6.98 -0.94
CA LEU A 44 1.65 7.99 -0.27
C LEU A 44 2.19 8.36 1.11
N VAL A 45 2.68 7.39 1.86
CA VAL A 45 3.30 7.63 3.17
C VAL A 45 4.54 8.48 3.03
N GLU A 46 5.39 8.21 2.04
CA GLU A 46 6.59 8.99 1.77
C GLU A 46 6.27 10.42 1.35
N GLU A 47 5.29 10.62 0.47
CA GLU A 47 4.82 11.95 0.08
C GLU A 47 4.28 12.73 1.27
N THR A 48 3.50 12.08 2.14
CA THR A 48 2.94 12.70 3.34
C THR A 48 4.04 13.15 4.30
N LYS A 49 5.08 12.35 4.45
CA LYS A 49 6.25 12.71 5.27
C LYS A 49 6.96 13.92 4.70
N GLY A 50 7.17 13.95 3.38
CA GLY A 50 7.78 15.10 2.71
C GLY A 50 6.99 16.38 2.91
N LEU A 51 5.68 16.32 2.78
CA LEU A 51 4.80 17.46 3.01
C LEU A 51 4.83 17.91 4.47
N ARG A 52 4.90 16.98 5.40
CA ARG A 52 5.01 17.29 6.83
C ARG A 52 6.31 18.03 7.13
N ASP A 53 7.42 17.58 6.54
CA ASP A 53 8.73 18.20 6.74
C ASP A 53 8.75 19.62 6.19
N ILE A 54 8.18 19.85 5.02
CA ILE A 54 8.04 21.19 4.42
C ILE A 54 7.20 22.10 5.32
N ALA A 55 6.08 21.61 5.80
CA ALA A 55 5.20 22.38 6.69
C ALA A 55 5.91 22.74 8.00
N LYS A 56 6.72 21.83 8.52
CA LYS A 56 7.49 22.05 9.73
C LYS A 56 8.54 23.13 9.53
N GLU A 57 9.26 23.10 8.40
CA GLU A 57 10.24 24.12 8.04
C GLU A 57 9.59 25.49 7.90
N GLU A 58 8.45 25.58 7.23
CA GLU A 58 7.69 26.82 7.11
C GLU A 58 7.27 27.36 8.46
N LEU A 59 6.81 26.50 9.35
CA LEU A 59 6.42 26.92 10.70
C LEU A 59 7.62 27.49 11.48
N GLU A 60 8.76 26.86 11.37
CA GLU A 60 9.99 27.34 12.00
C GLU A 60 10.41 28.71 11.45
N SER A 61 10.28 28.91 10.14
CA SER A 61 10.55 30.20 9.50
C SER A 61 9.61 31.29 10.01
N TYR A 62 8.32 31.01 10.12
CA TYR A 62 7.35 31.97 10.65
C TYR A 62 7.63 32.30 12.11
N ARG A 63 8.03 31.34 12.92
CA ARG A 63 8.39 31.58 14.31
C ARG A 63 9.63 32.46 14.43
N ALA A 64 10.63 32.26 13.59
CA ALA A 64 11.82 33.10 13.56
C ALA A 64 11.46 34.54 13.20
N LEU A 65 10.66 34.74 12.15
CA LEU A 65 10.20 36.06 11.74
C LEU A 65 9.40 36.75 12.86
N PHE A 66 8.54 36.02 13.53
CA PHE A 66 7.74 36.55 14.63
C PHE A 66 8.64 37.01 15.78
N SER A 67 9.68 36.22 16.12
CA SER A 67 10.63 36.59 17.15
C SER A 67 11.39 37.87 16.80
N GLU A 68 11.84 37.99 15.54
CA GLU A 68 12.54 39.21 15.05
C GLU A 68 11.59 40.41 15.14
N TYR A 69 10.34 40.26 14.76
CA TYR A 69 9.38 41.33 14.83
C TYR A 69 9.14 41.79 16.29
N GLN A 70 9.03 40.85 17.19
CA GLN A 70 8.89 41.18 18.63
C GLN A 70 10.11 41.91 19.18
N GLU A 71 11.31 41.51 18.82
CA GLU A 71 12.55 42.20 19.19
C GLU A 71 12.58 43.64 18.66
N TYR A 72 12.16 43.83 17.41
CA TYR A 72 12.04 45.12 16.79
C TYR A 72 11.07 46.03 17.57
N LEU A 73 9.88 45.52 17.90
CA LEU A 73 8.89 46.26 18.68
C LEU A 73 9.42 46.66 20.07
N ASN A 74 10.14 45.77 20.71
CA ASN A 74 10.74 46.06 22.02
C ASN A 74 11.82 47.14 21.94
N LYS A 75 12.58 47.21 20.87
CA LYS A 75 13.59 48.23 20.67
C LYS A 75 13.00 49.61 20.37
N VAL A 76 11.88 49.66 19.70
CA VAL A 76 11.21 50.91 19.34
C VAL A 76 10.48 51.54 20.50
N LYS A 77 10.11 50.73 21.49
CA LYS A 77 9.51 51.21 22.73
C LYS A 77 10.61 51.80 23.61
#